data_c963eeba9db76544f53b8381aa6d3713
#
_entry.id   c963eeba9db76544f53b8381aa6d3713
#
_cell.length_a   1.000
_cell.length_b   1.000
_cell.length_c   1.000
_cell.angle_alpha   90.00
_cell.angle_beta   90.00
_cell.angle_gamma   90.00
#
_symmetry.space_group_name_H-M   'P 1'
#
loop_
_entity.id
_entity.type
_entity.pdbx_description
1 polymer ?
#
loop_
_entity_poly.entity_id
_entity_poly.type
_entity_poly.pdbx_seq_one_letter_code
_entity_poly.pdbx_strand_id
1 'polypeptide(L)'
;MAEPADQPPIVVTATRTSQTVDASLAAVTVITREDIDRQQVKTLPELLRGIPGLDLTTQGGNGKLTSVFMRGTNSGHVLVLVDGTRIGAATNGGISWEFLPLAEIERIEIVRGPRSTLYGSDAIGGVIQIFTRQGAGPAQPRASVTAGSYHTWEAAAGVSGASGDTRYNLSASRFATGGFNARQPVVEFGTPLNEPDRDGYQNSALNFRLDRKLSGSTEVGLHGLRATGHVDFDSAGNNRDQFVQEVAGVRFGFQPISSWNSRFVLGHGLDDRRSSRTDGTATPTRFSTTKQTFSWQNDFSLSAQQLLTLGYDQLEDRVASTTAYTRDRRETRGLFGHYQARFGSHDLNVGYRNEDNDQFGEHHTGALGWGYALRDSLRVVASHGTAFRVPSFNDLYYPGFSNPNLRPEESRSSEIGLRGNRRPFFWAVHAYRTDVTNLIALDSSFIPQNINKARIEGAEIELGTALRDWRLAGSLGYTDPRNVDTDKLLPRRSRQSARLQADRRYGKHEYGLEILAQGPRFDDTANTTRLGGYGLLNARMRYQLERHWHLQARLENILDKTYQTVASYNTPGRSVYLTLSWQPQP
;
A
#
# COMPACT_ATOMS: atom_id res chain seq x y z
N MET A 1 -13.54 4.84 -37.19
CA MET A 1 -13.51 5.29 -35.80
C MET A 1 -13.94 4.09 -34.97
N ALA A 2 -13.00 3.43 -34.29
CA ALA A 2 -13.36 2.35 -33.38
C ALA A 2 -13.92 3.00 -32.10
N GLU A 3 -15.16 2.63 -31.73
CA GLU A 3 -15.67 2.90 -30.39
C GLU A 3 -14.64 2.43 -29.35
N PRO A 4 -14.44 3.17 -28.25
CA PRO A 4 -13.57 2.68 -27.19
C PRO A 4 -14.16 1.34 -26.70
N ALA A 5 -13.40 0.27 -26.89
CA ALA A 5 -13.76 -1.07 -26.47
C ALA A 5 -14.23 -1.00 -25.00
N ASP A 6 -15.35 -1.64 -24.73
CA ASP A 6 -15.94 -1.76 -23.40
C ASP A 6 -14.91 -2.44 -22.49
N GLN A 7 -14.15 -1.63 -21.71
CA GLN A 7 -13.17 -2.21 -20.79
C GLN A 7 -13.94 -3.05 -19.78
N PRO A 8 -13.53 -4.30 -19.54
CA PRO A 8 -14.21 -5.14 -18.56
C PRO A 8 -14.23 -4.44 -17.20
N PRO A 9 -15.30 -4.60 -16.41
CA PRO A 9 -15.41 -3.95 -15.12
C PRO A 9 -14.23 -4.34 -14.23
N ILE A 10 -13.57 -3.35 -13.61
CA ILE A 10 -12.44 -3.60 -12.72
C ILE A 10 -12.96 -4.39 -11.51
N VAL A 11 -12.42 -5.59 -11.32
CA VAL A 11 -12.79 -6.49 -10.23
C VAL A 11 -11.85 -6.28 -9.06
N VAL A 12 -12.38 -6.16 -7.86
CA VAL A 12 -11.64 -5.95 -6.61
C VAL A 12 -11.98 -7.05 -5.59
N THR A 13 -11.08 -7.24 -4.65
CA THR A 13 -11.20 -8.21 -3.57
C THR A 13 -11.39 -7.55 -2.20
N ALA A 14 -11.98 -6.35 -2.19
CA ALA A 14 -12.23 -5.56 -0.99
C ALA A 14 -12.95 -6.31 0.15
N THR A 15 -13.72 -7.33 -0.20
CA THR A 15 -14.47 -8.22 0.71
C THR A 15 -13.94 -9.65 0.71
N ARG A 16 -12.69 -9.86 0.30
CA ARG A 16 -12.06 -11.19 0.04
C ARG A 16 -12.73 -12.00 -1.08
N THR A 17 -13.82 -11.49 -1.68
CA THR A 17 -14.51 -12.06 -2.83
C THR A 17 -14.47 -11.11 -4.00
N SER A 18 -14.43 -11.65 -5.21
CA SER A 18 -14.38 -10.84 -6.44
C SER A 18 -15.68 -10.09 -6.64
N GLN A 19 -15.60 -8.76 -6.72
CA GLN A 19 -16.75 -7.89 -7.04
C GLN A 19 -16.27 -6.70 -7.88
N THR A 20 -17.17 -6.03 -8.58
CA THR A 20 -16.81 -4.80 -9.30
C THR A 20 -16.59 -3.65 -8.31
N VAL A 21 -15.78 -2.66 -8.69
CA VAL A 21 -15.57 -1.44 -7.88
C VAL A 21 -16.92 -0.76 -7.56
N ASP A 22 -17.81 -0.70 -8.54
CA ASP A 22 -19.15 -0.09 -8.37
C ASP A 22 -20.03 -0.87 -7.38
N ALA A 23 -19.86 -2.18 -7.27
CA ALA A 23 -20.59 -3.01 -6.31
C ALA A 23 -20.04 -2.90 -4.88
N SER A 24 -18.80 -2.48 -4.72
CA SER A 24 -18.19 -2.34 -3.38
C SER A 24 -18.91 -1.26 -2.55
N LEU A 25 -19.22 -1.54 -1.29
CA LEU A 25 -19.73 -0.56 -0.32
C LEU A 25 -18.61 0.21 0.40
N ALA A 26 -17.35 -0.08 0.08
CA ALA A 26 -16.16 0.61 0.58
C ALA A 26 -15.65 1.67 -0.40
N ALA A 27 -14.91 2.65 0.09
CA ALA A 27 -14.08 3.51 -0.74
C ALA A 27 -12.87 2.68 -1.24
N VAL A 28 -12.84 2.39 -2.54
CA VAL A 28 -11.80 1.56 -3.17
C VAL A 28 -11.14 2.32 -4.32
N THR A 29 -9.82 2.30 -4.36
CA THR A 29 -9.04 2.77 -5.51
C THR A 29 -8.25 1.58 -6.06
N VAL A 30 -8.28 1.41 -7.37
CA VAL A 30 -7.50 0.39 -8.09
C VAL A 30 -6.49 1.08 -8.98
N ILE A 31 -5.25 0.67 -8.88
CA ILE A 31 -4.16 1.10 -9.78
C ILE A 31 -3.79 -0.12 -10.60
N THR A 32 -4.05 -0.06 -11.89
CA THR A 32 -3.75 -1.14 -12.84
C THR A 32 -2.32 -1.05 -13.36
N ARG A 33 -1.85 -2.10 -14.04
CA ARG A 33 -0.55 -2.05 -14.73
C ARG A 33 -0.51 -0.93 -15.77
N GLU A 34 -1.59 -0.70 -16.51
CA GLU A 34 -1.69 0.41 -17.47
C GLU A 34 -1.51 1.76 -16.78
N ASP A 35 -2.09 1.94 -15.59
CA ASP A 35 -1.91 3.17 -14.80
C ASP A 35 -0.47 3.35 -14.32
N ILE A 36 0.19 2.28 -13.89
CA ILE A 36 1.60 2.31 -13.48
C ILE A 36 2.49 2.69 -14.67
N ASP A 37 2.30 2.03 -15.82
CA ASP A 37 3.07 2.29 -17.05
C ASP A 37 2.85 3.71 -17.59
N ARG A 38 1.62 4.22 -17.47
CA ARG A 38 1.26 5.58 -17.89
C ARG A 38 1.87 6.63 -16.96
N GLN A 39 1.84 6.39 -15.64
CA GLN A 39 2.39 7.34 -14.66
C GLN A 39 3.92 7.42 -14.71
N GLN A 40 4.62 6.38 -15.18
CA GLN A 40 6.07 6.33 -15.37
C GLN A 40 6.89 6.62 -14.09
N VAL A 41 6.29 6.51 -12.92
CA VAL A 41 6.99 6.64 -11.63
C VAL A 41 7.94 5.48 -11.41
N LYS A 42 8.96 5.66 -10.55
CA LYS A 42 10.04 4.69 -10.37
C LYS A 42 9.88 3.80 -9.14
N THR A 43 9.14 4.27 -8.15
CA THR A 43 8.98 3.54 -6.88
C THR A 43 7.51 3.42 -6.47
N LEU A 44 7.21 2.44 -5.64
CA LEU A 44 5.87 2.27 -5.09
C LEU A 44 5.43 3.48 -4.22
N PRO A 45 6.27 4.06 -3.34
CA PRO A 45 5.90 5.29 -2.62
C PRO A 45 5.50 6.45 -3.54
N GLU A 46 6.20 6.66 -4.66
CA GLU A 46 5.83 7.70 -5.63
C GLU A 46 4.47 7.42 -6.27
N LEU A 47 4.17 6.16 -6.59
CA LEU A 47 2.88 5.76 -7.16
C LEU A 47 1.72 6.03 -6.21
N LEU A 48 1.92 5.79 -4.91
CA LEU A 48 0.89 5.98 -3.88
C LEU A 48 0.68 7.46 -3.52
N ARG A 49 1.61 8.35 -3.90
CA ARG A 49 1.51 9.78 -3.57
C ARG A 49 0.34 10.44 -4.26
N GLY A 50 -0.49 11.16 -3.50
CA GLY A 50 -1.67 11.86 -4.01
C GLY A 50 -2.88 10.97 -4.29
N ILE A 51 -2.84 9.69 -3.91
CA ILE A 51 -4.04 8.85 -3.87
C ILE A 51 -4.97 9.37 -2.76
N PRO A 52 -6.28 9.51 -3.00
CA PRO A 52 -7.22 9.99 -2.00
C PRO A 52 -7.13 9.19 -0.69
N GLY A 53 -7.12 9.89 0.42
CA GLY A 53 -7.02 9.28 1.74
C GLY A 53 -5.65 8.70 2.10
N LEU A 54 -4.64 8.81 1.23
CA LEU A 54 -3.26 8.45 1.56
C LEU A 54 -2.39 9.69 1.73
N ASP A 55 -1.65 9.75 2.81
CA ASP A 55 -0.55 10.68 3.01
C ASP A 55 0.75 9.91 3.22
N LEU A 56 1.85 10.44 2.70
CA LEU A 56 3.15 9.80 2.75
C LEU A 56 4.21 10.76 3.27
N THR A 57 5.12 10.20 4.06
CA THR A 57 6.36 10.89 4.43
C THR A 57 7.56 10.00 4.12
N THR A 58 8.65 10.62 3.69
CA THR A 58 9.90 9.92 3.42
C THR A 58 11.06 10.63 4.09
N GLN A 59 12.03 9.88 4.56
CA GLN A 59 13.26 10.38 5.18
C GLN A 59 14.40 10.47 4.15
N GLY A 60 14.16 11.19 3.06
CA GLY A 60 15.10 11.38 1.97
C GLY A 60 14.59 10.84 0.63
N GLY A 61 15.50 10.36 -0.20
CA GLY A 61 15.22 9.85 -1.54
C GLY A 61 14.76 8.41 -1.60
N ASN A 62 15.02 7.75 -2.74
CA ASN A 62 14.63 6.37 -2.97
C ASN A 62 15.31 5.41 -1.98
N GLY A 63 14.58 4.38 -1.54
CA GLY A 63 15.05 3.39 -0.57
C GLY A 63 15.00 3.84 0.89
N LYS A 64 14.70 5.11 1.17
CA LYS A 64 14.64 5.64 2.54
C LYS A 64 13.31 5.33 3.20
N LEU A 65 13.34 5.27 4.53
CA LEU A 65 12.16 4.96 5.35
C LEU A 65 10.94 5.78 4.90
N THR A 66 9.91 5.08 4.52
CA THR A 66 8.64 5.66 4.05
C THR A 66 7.50 5.23 4.96
N SER A 67 6.71 6.21 5.43
CA SER A 67 5.50 5.97 6.19
C SER A 67 4.28 6.32 5.34
N VAL A 68 3.29 5.44 5.33
CA VAL A 68 2.01 5.64 4.65
C VAL A 68 0.92 5.73 5.70
N PHE A 69 0.19 6.84 5.70
CA PHE A 69 -0.93 7.12 6.61
C PHE A 69 -2.22 7.06 5.80
N MET A 70 -3.10 6.15 6.14
CA MET A 70 -4.40 6.05 5.48
C MET A 70 -5.46 6.78 6.30
N ARG A 71 -6.13 7.78 5.69
CA ARG A 71 -7.12 8.63 6.36
C ARG A 71 -6.65 9.20 7.71
N GLY A 72 -5.36 9.57 7.81
CA GLY A 72 -4.77 10.16 9.01
C GLY A 72 -4.49 9.19 10.16
N THR A 73 -4.75 7.89 10.05
CA THR A 73 -4.37 6.87 11.05
C THR A 73 -2.86 6.67 11.10
N ASN A 74 -2.31 5.89 12.04
CA ASN A 74 -0.87 5.60 12.08
C ASN A 74 -0.43 4.72 10.89
N SER A 75 0.85 4.75 10.53
CA SER A 75 1.38 3.93 9.43
C SER A 75 1.26 2.42 9.70
N GLY A 76 1.32 1.98 10.95
CA GLY A 76 1.06 0.59 11.34
C GLY A 76 -0.43 0.19 11.32
N HIS A 77 -1.35 1.11 10.99
CA HIS A 77 -2.79 0.85 10.83
C HIS A 77 -3.18 0.48 9.40
N VAL A 78 -2.21 0.31 8.52
CA VAL A 78 -2.43 -0.09 7.13
C VAL A 78 -1.93 -1.51 6.94
N LEU A 79 -2.85 -2.45 6.81
CA LEU A 79 -2.50 -3.83 6.51
C LEU A 79 -2.10 -3.96 5.04
N VAL A 80 -0.99 -4.63 4.77
CA VAL A 80 -0.52 -4.87 3.41
C VAL A 80 -0.40 -6.36 3.10
N LEU A 81 -0.92 -6.72 1.94
CA LEU A 81 -0.84 -8.08 1.41
C LEU A 81 -0.16 -8.05 0.04
N VAL A 82 0.67 -9.05 -0.23
CA VAL A 82 1.19 -9.35 -1.57
C VAL A 82 0.68 -10.72 -1.97
N ASP A 83 -0.10 -10.79 -3.04
CA ASP A 83 -0.77 -12.02 -3.53
C ASP A 83 -1.56 -12.78 -2.43
N GLY A 84 -2.11 -12.04 -1.46
CA GLY A 84 -2.88 -12.58 -0.33
C GLY A 84 -2.04 -12.92 0.91
N THR A 85 -0.72 -12.86 0.84
CA THR A 85 0.19 -13.09 1.98
C THR A 85 0.46 -11.78 2.72
N ARG A 86 0.31 -11.75 4.05
CA ARG A 86 0.65 -10.59 4.88
C ARG A 86 2.15 -10.32 4.87
N ILE A 87 2.52 -9.05 4.73
CA ILE A 87 3.89 -8.57 4.86
C ILE A 87 4.01 -7.52 5.97
N GLY A 88 5.24 -7.17 6.33
CA GLY A 88 5.59 -6.11 7.28
C GLY A 88 6.38 -6.62 8.47
N ALA A 89 7.03 -5.69 9.15
CA ALA A 89 7.89 -5.94 10.28
C ALA A 89 7.08 -5.98 11.59
N ALA A 90 7.03 -7.12 12.27
CA ALA A 90 6.40 -7.23 13.59
C ALA A 90 7.19 -6.44 14.66
N THR A 91 8.47 -6.14 14.41
CA THR A 91 9.32 -5.35 15.30
C THR A 91 8.77 -3.94 15.54
N ASN A 92 8.43 -3.21 14.48
CA ASN A 92 7.94 -1.84 14.56
C ASN A 92 6.50 -1.65 14.04
N GLY A 93 5.87 -2.73 13.59
CA GLY A 93 4.51 -2.71 13.02
C GLY A 93 4.41 -1.99 11.66
N GLY A 94 5.52 -1.67 11.02
CA GLY A 94 5.59 -0.94 9.75
C GLY A 94 5.75 -1.84 8.53
N ILE A 95 5.62 -1.21 7.36
CA ILE A 95 5.84 -1.82 6.06
C ILE A 95 7.06 -1.16 5.43
N SER A 96 7.97 -1.94 4.87
CA SER A 96 9.12 -1.46 4.11
C SER A 96 8.69 -1.17 2.66
N TRP A 97 7.88 -0.11 2.47
CA TRP A 97 7.32 0.32 1.18
C TRP A 97 8.39 0.59 0.13
N GLU A 98 9.50 1.12 0.58
CA GLU A 98 10.66 1.52 -0.21
C GLU A 98 11.37 0.35 -0.89
N PHE A 99 11.17 -0.88 -0.41
CA PHE A 99 11.83 -2.08 -0.93
C PHE A 99 10.95 -2.92 -1.87
N LEU A 100 9.65 -2.58 -1.98
CA LEU A 100 8.74 -3.28 -2.89
C LEU A 100 8.99 -2.87 -4.35
N PRO A 101 9.41 -3.81 -5.24
CA PRO A 101 9.83 -3.49 -6.60
C PRO A 101 8.62 -3.21 -7.50
N LEU A 102 8.45 -1.96 -7.94
CA LEU A 102 7.30 -1.54 -8.76
C LEU A 102 7.24 -2.26 -10.11
N ALA A 103 8.38 -2.65 -10.68
CA ALA A 103 8.47 -3.39 -11.95
C ALA A 103 7.72 -4.74 -11.89
N GLU A 104 7.62 -5.34 -10.71
CA GLU A 104 7.02 -6.66 -10.49
C GLU A 104 5.51 -6.59 -10.14
N ILE A 105 4.95 -5.39 -10.01
CA ILE A 105 3.55 -5.20 -9.61
C ILE A 105 2.65 -5.12 -10.85
N GLU A 106 1.57 -5.89 -10.83
CA GLU A 106 0.50 -5.88 -11.83
C GLU A 106 -0.64 -4.93 -11.48
N ARG A 107 -1.08 -4.98 -10.20
CA ARG A 107 -2.23 -4.21 -9.73
C ARG A 107 -2.11 -3.94 -8.24
N ILE A 108 -2.65 -2.81 -7.81
CA ILE A 108 -2.79 -2.45 -6.40
C ILE A 108 -4.25 -2.11 -6.12
N GLU A 109 -4.81 -2.69 -5.08
CA GLU A 109 -6.13 -2.38 -4.56
C GLU A 109 -5.99 -1.70 -3.20
N ILE A 110 -6.56 -0.52 -3.05
CA ILE A 110 -6.51 0.29 -1.83
C ILE A 110 -7.93 0.39 -1.29
N VAL A 111 -8.19 -0.26 -0.17
CA VAL A 111 -9.50 -0.30 0.49
C VAL A 111 -9.42 0.52 1.76
N ARG A 112 -10.10 1.65 1.80
CA ARG A 112 -10.09 2.60 2.93
C ARG A 112 -11.15 2.25 3.97
N GLY A 113 -10.87 2.63 5.23
CA GLY A 113 -11.70 2.35 6.39
C GLY A 113 -11.46 0.98 7.03
N PRO A 114 -12.04 0.69 8.20
CA PRO A 114 -11.73 -0.49 9.00
C PRO A 114 -12.06 -1.78 8.26
N ARG A 115 -11.11 -2.73 8.28
CA ARG A 115 -11.21 -4.04 7.62
C ARG A 115 -10.85 -5.21 8.53
N SER A 116 -10.70 -4.97 9.84
CA SER A 116 -10.33 -6.04 10.77
C SER A 116 -11.33 -7.18 10.81
N THR A 117 -12.60 -6.95 10.53
CA THR A 117 -13.63 -7.99 10.41
C THR A 117 -13.29 -9.05 9.37
N LEU A 118 -12.65 -8.67 8.27
CA LEU A 118 -12.25 -9.60 7.21
C LEU A 118 -10.79 -10.03 7.33
N TYR A 119 -9.92 -9.11 7.74
CA TYR A 119 -8.48 -9.32 7.67
C TYR A 119 -7.79 -9.42 9.03
N GLY A 120 -8.50 -9.19 10.15
CA GLY A 120 -7.94 -9.24 11.51
C GLY A 120 -7.17 -7.98 11.88
N SER A 121 -6.27 -8.08 12.85
CA SER A 121 -5.45 -6.99 13.38
C SER A 121 -4.74 -6.17 12.29
N ASP A 122 -4.40 -4.91 12.60
CA ASP A 122 -3.64 -3.94 11.80
C ASP A 122 -4.45 -3.20 10.71
N ALA A 123 -5.71 -3.57 10.46
CA ALA A 123 -6.54 -2.99 9.41
C ALA A 123 -7.48 -1.87 9.92
N ILE A 124 -6.98 -0.95 10.77
CA ILE A 124 -7.72 0.21 11.30
C ILE A 124 -7.96 1.26 10.20
N GLY A 125 -6.90 1.67 9.50
CA GLY A 125 -6.98 2.64 8.39
C GLY A 125 -7.51 2.01 7.11
N GLY A 126 -7.17 0.75 6.87
CA GLY A 126 -7.59 -0.01 5.71
C GLY A 126 -6.60 -1.09 5.29
N VAL A 127 -6.76 -1.56 4.06
CA VAL A 127 -5.95 -2.62 3.47
C VAL A 127 -5.43 -2.18 2.11
N ILE A 128 -4.15 -2.44 1.85
CA ILE A 128 -3.54 -2.33 0.53
C ILE A 128 -3.15 -3.72 0.08
N GLN A 129 -3.76 -4.18 -1.01
CA GLN A 129 -3.46 -5.47 -1.62
C GLN A 129 -2.69 -5.26 -2.91
N ILE A 130 -1.50 -5.83 -2.97
CA ILE A 130 -0.59 -5.78 -4.10
C ILE A 130 -0.64 -7.14 -4.80
N PHE A 131 -0.85 -7.11 -6.10
CA PHE A 131 -0.82 -8.30 -6.95
C PHE A 131 0.42 -8.21 -7.83
N THR A 132 1.22 -9.27 -7.81
CA THR A 132 2.37 -9.39 -8.68
C THR A 132 1.95 -9.75 -10.11
N ARG A 133 2.86 -9.63 -11.05
CA ARG A 133 2.64 -9.91 -12.47
C ARG A 133 2.04 -11.29 -12.69
N GLN A 134 1.04 -11.36 -13.57
CA GLN A 134 0.33 -12.58 -13.95
C GLN A 134 0.45 -12.81 -15.45
N GLY A 135 0.42 -14.09 -15.86
CA GLY A 135 0.37 -14.47 -17.26
C GLY A 135 -1.06 -14.54 -17.79
N ALA A 136 -1.23 -14.11 -19.04
CA ALA A 136 -2.47 -14.24 -19.79
C ALA A 136 -2.15 -14.34 -21.30
N GLY A 137 -2.93 -15.16 -22.03
CA GLY A 137 -2.75 -15.33 -23.48
C GLY A 137 -1.40 -15.96 -23.89
N PRO A 138 -0.94 -15.78 -25.13
CA PRO A 138 0.34 -16.28 -25.61
C PRO A 138 1.52 -15.75 -24.81
N ALA A 139 2.67 -16.44 -24.86
CA ALA A 139 3.89 -16.01 -24.21
C ALA A 139 4.32 -14.60 -24.63
N GLN A 140 4.46 -13.69 -23.70
CA GLN A 140 4.82 -12.29 -23.92
C GLN A 140 6.13 -11.98 -23.16
N PRO A 141 7.26 -11.99 -23.85
CA PRO A 141 8.49 -11.47 -23.28
C PRO A 141 8.42 -9.94 -23.19
N ARG A 142 9.12 -9.35 -22.23
CA ARG A 142 9.25 -7.91 -22.04
C ARG A 142 10.61 -7.55 -21.53
N ALA A 143 11.09 -6.37 -21.88
CA ALA A 143 12.31 -5.80 -21.34
C ALA A 143 12.19 -4.28 -21.28
N SER A 144 12.85 -3.67 -20.29
CA SER A 144 12.95 -2.21 -20.20
C SER A 144 14.27 -1.79 -19.57
N VAL A 145 14.76 -0.62 -19.98
CA VAL A 145 15.91 0.03 -19.37
C VAL A 145 15.56 1.49 -19.15
N THR A 146 15.83 1.98 -17.94
CA THR A 146 15.66 3.39 -17.55
C THR A 146 17.00 3.97 -17.16
N ALA A 147 17.22 5.25 -17.49
CA ALA A 147 18.33 6.06 -16.97
C ALA A 147 17.81 7.47 -16.62
N GLY A 148 18.42 8.13 -15.61
CA GLY A 148 17.97 9.46 -15.23
C GLY A 148 18.79 10.12 -14.16
N SER A 149 18.22 11.18 -13.58
CA SER A 149 18.80 12.00 -12.53
C SER A 149 19.30 11.19 -11.34
N TYR A 150 20.21 11.73 -10.56
CA TYR A 150 20.84 11.11 -9.40
C TYR A 150 21.60 9.80 -9.70
N HIS A 151 22.14 9.64 -10.93
CA HIS A 151 22.77 8.42 -11.41
C HIS A 151 21.83 7.21 -11.28
N THR A 152 20.54 7.44 -11.53
CA THR A 152 19.52 6.38 -11.46
C THR A 152 19.52 5.57 -12.74
N TRP A 153 19.49 4.24 -12.60
CA TRP A 153 19.19 3.32 -13.67
C TRP A 153 18.34 2.15 -13.18
N GLU A 154 17.54 1.61 -14.07
CA GLU A 154 16.74 0.42 -13.82
C GLU A 154 16.78 -0.46 -15.06
N ALA A 155 16.88 -1.77 -14.86
CA ALA A 155 16.68 -2.77 -15.90
C ALA A 155 15.68 -3.80 -15.41
N ALA A 156 14.71 -4.15 -16.25
CA ALA A 156 13.72 -5.18 -15.96
C ALA A 156 13.50 -6.06 -17.19
N ALA A 157 13.35 -7.36 -16.96
CA ALA A 157 13.03 -8.32 -18.00
C ALA A 157 12.11 -9.42 -17.46
N GLY A 158 11.31 -10.02 -18.33
CA GLY A 158 10.45 -11.12 -17.92
C GLY A 158 9.68 -11.72 -19.08
N VAL A 159 9.05 -12.84 -18.79
CA VAL A 159 8.11 -13.52 -19.69
C VAL A 159 6.88 -13.94 -18.91
N SER A 160 5.71 -13.71 -19.48
CA SER A 160 4.43 -14.13 -18.91
C SER A 160 3.54 -14.69 -20.01
N GLY A 161 2.63 -15.59 -19.66
CA GLY A 161 1.75 -16.18 -20.64
C GLY A 161 0.85 -17.27 -20.06
N ALA A 162 0.08 -17.89 -20.94
CA ALA A 162 -0.72 -19.07 -20.64
C ALA A 162 -0.48 -20.14 -21.71
N SER A 163 -0.44 -21.40 -21.30
CA SER A 163 -0.38 -22.58 -22.17
C SER A 163 -1.31 -23.64 -21.61
N GLY A 164 -2.39 -23.93 -22.34
CA GLY A 164 -3.48 -24.77 -21.86
C GLY A 164 -4.04 -24.21 -20.54
N ASP A 165 -4.12 -25.07 -19.52
CA ASP A 165 -4.64 -24.73 -18.20
C ASP A 165 -3.61 -24.05 -17.27
N THR A 166 -2.42 -23.74 -17.76
CA THR A 166 -1.32 -23.19 -16.95
C THR A 166 -1.04 -21.74 -17.34
N ARG A 167 -1.07 -20.85 -16.36
CA ARG A 167 -0.62 -19.44 -16.46
C ARG A 167 0.69 -19.29 -15.72
N TYR A 168 1.63 -18.54 -16.27
CA TYR A 168 2.95 -18.36 -15.69
C TYR A 168 3.48 -16.94 -15.86
N ASN A 169 4.31 -16.52 -14.93
CA ASN A 169 5.17 -15.34 -15.01
C ASN A 169 6.52 -15.66 -14.39
N LEU A 170 7.58 -15.22 -15.04
CA LEU A 170 8.93 -15.14 -14.49
C LEU A 170 9.50 -13.79 -14.87
N SER A 171 9.96 -13.02 -13.90
CA SER A 171 10.55 -11.71 -14.14
C SER A 171 11.61 -11.35 -13.12
N ALA A 172 12.55 -10.52 -13.54
CA ALA A 172 13.60 -9.97 -12.71
C ALA A 172 13.77 -8.49 -13.01
N SER A 173 14.16 -7.73 -11.96
CA SER A 173 14.46 -6.32 -12.09
C SER A 173 15.63 -5.93 -11.20
N ARG A 174 16.35 -4.88 -11.61
CA ARG A 174 17.38 -4.23 -10.81
C ARG A 174 17.26 -2.73 -10.93
N PHE A 175 17.12 -2.07 -9.81
CA PHE A 175 17.08 -0.62 -9.66
C PHE A 175 18.31 -0.17 -8.87
N ALA A 176 18.95 0.91 -9.31
CA ALA A 176 20.04 1.54 -8.56
C ALA A 176 20.03 3.06 -8.75
N THR A 177 20.37 3.78 -7.71
CA THR A 177 20.56 5.23 -7.73
C THR A 177 21.72 5.62 -6.83
N GLY A 178 22.52 6.60 -7.27
CA GLY A 178 23.55 7.23 -6.42
C GLY A 178 22.94 8.14 -5.36
N GLY A 179 21.67 8.53 -5.51
CA GLY A 179 20.98 9.39 -4.56
C GLY A 179 21.53 10.81 -4.49
N PHE A 180 21.16 11.48 -3.42
CA PHE A 180 21.63 12.82 -3.02
C PHE A 180 21.77 12.83 -1.50
N ASN A 181 22.37 13.86 -0.90
CA ASN A 181 22.42 14.00 0.56
C ASN A 181 20.98 14.02 1.11
N ALA A 182 20.60 12.96 1.83
CA ALA A 182 19.23 12.79 2.32
C ALA A 182 18.89 13.69 3.51
N ARG A 183 19.90 14.17 4.27
CA ARG A 183 19.64 14.87 5.53
C ARG A 183 20.43 16.18 5.65
N GLN A 184 19.79 17.19 6.16
CA GLN A 184 20.45 18.46 6.52
C GLN A 184 21.24 18.28 7.82
N PRO A 185 22.26 19.14 8.08
CA PRO A 185 22.97 19.13 9.35
C PRO A 185 22.00 19.24 10.54
N VAL A 186 22.14 18.36 11.51
CA VAL A 186 21.26 18.25 12.68
C VAL A 186 22.05 17.75 13.90
N VAL A 187 21.51 17.94 15.10
CA VAL A 187 22.01 17.28 16.30
C VAL A 187 21.12 16.07 16.60
N GLU A 188 21.67 14.86 16.58
CA GLU A 188 20.98 13.62 16.86
C GLU A 188 21.50 13.03 18.18
N PHE A 189 20.60 12.87 19.16
CA PHE A 189 20.96 12.39 20.52
C PHE A 189 22.18 13.09 21.13
N GLY A 190 22.28 14.42 20.94
CA GLY A 190 23.39 15.24 21.43
C GLY A 190 24.65 15.21 20.57
N THR A 191 24.70 14.44 19.49
CA THR A 191 25.82 14.35 18.55
C THR A 191 25.54 15.17 17.30
N PRO A 192 26.41 16.12 16.91
CA PRO A 192 26.31 16.81 15.63
C PRO A 192 26.44 15.80 14.48
N LEU A 193 25.48 15.79 13.58
CA LEU A 193 25.48 14.98 12.37
C LEU A 193 25.51 15.91 11.16
N ASN A 194 26.54 15.76 10.33
CA ASN A 194 26.70 16.45 9.06
C ASN A 194 27.46 15.54 8.10
N GLU A 195 26.74 14.70 7.39
CA GLU A 195 27.28 13.77 6.38
C GLU A 195 26.81 14.29 5.00
N PRO A 196 27.62 15.14 4.30
CA PRO A 196 27.19 15.77 3.05
C PRO A 196 27.43 14.88 1.82
N ASP A 197 27.46 13.59 1.99
CA ASP A 197 27.63 12.61 0.93
C ASP A 197 26.32 12.29 0.20
N ARG A 198 26.34 11.29 -0.64
CA ARG A 198 25.17 10.82 -1.39
C ARG A 198 24.66 9.52 -0.82
N ASP A 199 23.40 9.48 -0.51
CA ASP A 199 22.73 8.31 0.03
C ASP A 199 22.16 7.41 -1.07
N GLY A 200 22.96 6.45 -1.47
CA GLY A 200 22.61 5.51 -2.52
C GLY A 200 21.52 4.51 -2.13
N TYR A 201 20.98 3.84 -3.15
CA TYR A 201 20.03 2.73 -3.00
C TYR A 201 20.17 1.75 -4.16
N GLN A 202 20.14 0.46 -3.84
CA GLN A 202 20.09 -0.63 -4.82
C GLN A 202 19.04 -1.65 -4.40
N ASN A 203 18.31 -2.18 -5.38
CA ASN A 203 17.33 -3.24 -5.19
C ASN A 203 17.37 -4.19 -6.39
N SER A 204 17.53 -5.48 -6.15
CA SER A 204 17.41 -6.53 -7.16
C SER A 204 16.25 -7.43 -6.77
N ALA A 205 15.34 -7.68 -7.68
CA ALA A 205 14.14 -8.46 -7.44
C ALA A 205 13.98 -9.61 -8.44
N LEU A 206 13.41 -10.69 -7.95
CA LEU A 206 12.96 -11.85 -8.73
C LEU A 206 11.51 -12.13 -8.35
N ASN A 207 10.67 -12.31 -9.35
CA ASN A 207 9.26 -12.66 -9.18
C ASN A 207 8.91 -13.85 -10.06
N PHE A 208 8.23 -14.84 -9.47
CA PHE A 208 7.65 -15.94 -10.22
C PHE A 208 6.21 -16.19 -9.80
N ARG A 209 5.41 -16.66 -10.73
CA ARG A 209 4.05 -17.10 -10.49
C ARG A 209 3.67 -18.23 -11.44
N LEU A 210 3.00 -19.23 -10.90
CA LEU A 210 2.46 -20.36 -11.64
C LEU A 210 1.06 -20.67 -11.11
N ASP A 211 0.04 -20.53 -11.94
CA ASP A 211 -1.33 -20.92 -11.62
C ASP A 211 -1.76 -22.00 -12.62
N ARG A 212 -2.29 -23.13 -12.12
CA ARG A 212 -2.75 -24.24 -12.94
C ARG A 212 -4.15 -24.72 -12.54
N LYS A 213 -5.01 -24.83 -13.51
CA LYS A 213 -6.27 -25.56 -13.36
C LYS A 213 -5.98 -27.05 -13.47
N LEU A 214 -6.25 -27.80 -12.41
CA LEU A 214 -6.08 -29.25 -12.37
C LEU A 214 -7.31 -29.96 -12.93
N SER A 215 -8.48 -29.33 -12.80
CA SER A 215 -9.76 -29.76 -13.36
C SER A 215 -10.67 -28.54 -13.56
N GLY A 216 -11.88 -28.74 -14.05
CA GLY A 216 -12.87 -27.65 -14.16
C GLY A 216 -13.24 -27.00 -12.81
N SER A 217 -13.01 -27.70 -11.71
CA SER A 217 -13.37 -27.25 -10.34
C SER A 217 -12.18 -27.04 -9.41
N THR A 218 -10.95 -27.31 -9.84
CA THR A 218 -9.77 -27.31 -8.95
C THR A 218 -8.63 -26.50 -9.56
N GLU A 219 -8.05 -25.59 -8.78
CA GLU A 219 -6.93 -24.73 -9.17
C GLU A 219 -5.86 -24.76 -8.10
N VAL A 220 -4.58 -24.78 -8.51
CA VAL A 220 -3.42 -24.58 -7.65
C VAL A 220 -2.60 -23.41 -8.16
N GLY A 221 -2.12 -22.57 -7.26
CA GLY A 221 -1.25 -21.43 -7.57
C GLY A 221 -0.04 -21.42 -6.67
N LEU A 222 1.11 -21.09 -7.25
CA LEU A 222 2.37 -20.84 -6.57
C LEU A 222 2.85 -19.44 -6.92
N HIS A 223 3.34 -18.69 -5.94
CA HIS A 223 3.95 -17.38 -6.19
C HIS A 223 5.14 -17.15 -5.28
N GLY A 224 6.06 -16.32 -5.75
CA GLY A 224 7.20 -15.87 -4.97
C GLY A 224 7.76 -14.56 -5.49
N LEU A 225 8.07 -13.65 -4.57
CA LEU A 225 8.75 -12.39 -4.80
C LEU A 225 9.90 -12.29 -3.80
N ARG A 226 11.11 -12.04 -4.28
CA ARG A 226 12.26 -11.72 -3.45
C ARG A 226 12.89 -10.44 -3.92
N ALA A 227 13.07 -9.48 -3.02
CA ALA A 227 13.80 -8.25 -3.22
C ALA A 227 14.97 -8.18 -2.24
N THR A 228 16.16 -7.82 -2.70
CA THR A 228 17.36 -7.71 -1.89
C THR A 228 18.25 -6.57 -2.38
N GLY A 229 18.89 -5.90 -1.45
CA GLY A 229 19.74 -4.76 -1.79
C GLY A 229 20.32 -4.07 -0.57
N HIS A 230 20.70 -2.82 -0.77
CA HIS A 230 21.17 -1.97 0.31
C HIS A 230 20.70 -0.53 0.12
N VAL A 231 20.68 0.20 1.21
CA VAL A 231 20.38 1.63 1.25
C VAL A 231 21.33 2.33 2.21
N ASP A 232 21.90 3.44 1.77
CA ASP A 232 22.71 4.35 2.58
C ASP A 232 21.82 5.46 3.16
N PHE A 233 22.13 5.94 4.37
CA PHE A 233 21.40 6.99 5.05
C PHE A 233 22.24 7.68 6.13
N ASP A 234 21.94 8.92 6.45
CA ASP A 234 22.64 9.70 7.47
C ASP A 234 22.18 9.31 8.88
N SER A 235 23.12 8.91 9.74
CA SER A 235 22.87 8.59 11.15
C SER A 235 24.16 8.66 11.96
N ALA A 236 24.08 9.08 13.22
CA ALA A 236 25.19 9.02 14.16
C ALA A 236 25.64 7.58 14.50
N GLY A 237 24.77 6.59 14.28
CA GLY A 237 25.05 5.16 14.46
C GLY A 237 25.34 4.45 13.15
N ASN A 238 24.59 3.40 12.84
CA ASN A 238 24.64 2.69 11.57
C ASN A 238 24.09 3.59 10.45
N ASN A 239 24.74 3.59 9.28
CA ASN A 239 24.39 4.44 8.14
C ASN A 239 24.17 3.67 6.82
N ARG A 240 24.11 2.33 6.89
CA ARG A 240 23.77 1.46 5.76
C ARG A 240 22.93 0.29 6.23
N ASP A 241 21.81 0.07 5.55
CA ASP A 241 21.01 -1.15 5.69
C ASP A 241 21.22 -2.07 4.49
N GLN A 242 21.43 -3.35 4.76
CA GLN A 242 21.22 -4.45 3.82
C GLN A 242 19.86 -5.06 4.13
N PHE A 243 19.04 -5.29 3.10
CA PHE A 243 17.71 -5.82 3.29
C PHE A 243 17.43 -7.04 2.42
N VAL A 244 16.56 -7.90 2.95
CA VAL A 244 15.90 -8.97 2.20
C VAL A 244 14.40 -8.87 2.52
N GLN A 245 13.59 -8.78 1.48
CA GLN A 245 12.14 -8.85 1.57
C GLN A 245 11.64 -9.99 0.70
N GLU A 246 10.95 -10.96 1.30
CA GLU A 246 10.43 -12.13 0.60
C GLU A 246 8.94 -12.31 0.85
N VAL A 247 8.26 -12.78 -0.17
CA VAL A 247 6.89 -13.26 -0.10
C VAL A 247 6.82 -14.53 -0.92
N ALA A 248 6.32 -15.60 -0.33
CA ALA A 248 6.04 -16.83 -1.06
C ALA A 248 4.70 -17.40 -0.60
N GLY A 249 4.01 -18.09 -1.48
CA GLY A 249 2.74 -18.71 -1.10
C GLY A 249 2.25 -19.79 -2.05
N VAL A 250 1.38 -20.59 -1.49
CA VAL A 250 0.62 -21.63 -2.19
C VAL A 250 -0.85 -21.33 -2.02
N ARG A 251 -1.58 -21.34 -3.13
CA ARG A 251 -3.04 -21.23 -3.15
C ARG A 251 -3.62 -22.53 -3.72
N PHE A 252 -4.60 -23.07 -3.05
CA PHE A 252 -5.40 -24.17 -3.54
C PHE A 252 -6.87 -23.79 -3.47
N GLY A 253 -7.55 -23.86 -4.59
CA GLY A 253 -8.97 -23.57 -4.71
C GLY A 253 -9.71 -24.75 -5.31
N PHE A 254 -10.87 -25.06 -4.78
CA PHE A 254 -11.73 -26.05 -5.38
C PHE A 254 -13.20 -25.69 -5.19
N GLN A 255 -14.03 -26.12 -6.14
CA GLN A 255 -15.46 -25.88 -6.19
C GLN A 255 -16.19 -27.24 -6.15
N PRO A 256 -16.56 -27.74 -4.94
CA PRO A 256 -17.22 -29.03 -4.80
C PRO A 256 -18.57 -29.10 -5.53
N ILE A 257 -19.32 -28.02 -5.45
CA ILE A 257 -20.59 -27.78 -6.17
C ILE A 257 -20.62 -26.33 -6.66
N SER A 258 -21.45 -26.02 -7.63
CA SER A 258 -21.53 -24.68 -8.25
C SER A 258 -21.80 -23.53 -7.28
N SER A 259 -22.45 -23.80 -6.14
CA SER A 259 -22.77 -22.82 -5.11
C SER A 259 -21.75 -22.72 -3.97
N TRP A 260 -20.69 -23.53 -3.95
CA TRP A 260 -19.68 -23.55 -2.91
C TRP A 260 -18.27 -23.52 -3.49
N ASN A 261 -17.53 -22.47 -3.19
CA ASN A 261 -16.12 -22.34 -3.53
C ASN A 261 -15.27 -22.33 -2.24
N SER A 262 -14.30 -23.23 -2.14
CA SER A 262 -13.38 -23.34 -1.01
C SER A 262 -11.97 -22.98 -1.45
N ARG A 263 -11.25 -22.18 -0.63
CA ARG A 263 -9.91 -21.70 -0.93
C ARG A 263 -9.02 -21.79 0.29
N PHE A 264 -7.82 -22.33 0.09
CA PHE A 264 -6.74 -22.39 1.06
C PHE A 264 -5.58 -21.53 0.57
N VAL A 265 -4.96 -20.81 1.49
CA VAL A 265 -3.74 -20.04 1.23
C VAL A 265 -2.74 -20.34 2.34
N LEU A 266 -1.55 -20.75 1.95
CA LEU A 266 -0.37 -20.83 2.82
C LEU A 266 0.56 -19.72 2.35
N GLY A 267 0.99 -18.84 3.26
CA GLY A 267 1.85 -17.71 2.94
C GLY A 267 3.04 -17.61 3.88
N HIS A 268 4.16 -17.19 3.32
CA HIS A 268 5.39 -16.88 4.02
C HIS A 268 5.85 -15.48 3.63
N GLY A 269 6.08 -14.61 4.63
CA GLY A 269 6.66 -13.29 4.47
C GLY A 269 7.92 -13.16 5.29
N LEU A 270 8.96 -12.54 4.74
CA LEU A 270 10.21 -12.20 5.43
C LEU A 270 10.52 -10.71 5.22
N ASP A 271 10.81 -10.01 6.31
CA ASP A 271 11.42 -8.67 6.31
C ASP A 271 12.68 -8.76 7.17
N ASP A 272 13.86 -8.81 6.54
CA ASP A 272 15.16 -8.89 7.21
C ASP A 272 16.00 -7.67 6.88
N ARG A 273 16.42 -6.96 7.92
CA ARG A 273 17.25 -5.75 7.81
C ARG A 273 18.47 -5.88 8.70
N ARG A 274 19.65 -5.65 8.10
CA ARG A 274 20.96 -5.62 8.78
C ARG A 274 21.55 -4.24 8.61
N SER A 275 21.67 -3.52 9.71
CA SER A 275 22.26 -2.19 9.74
C SER A 275 23.71 -2.25 10.16
N SER A 276 24.57 -1.51 9.47
CA SER A 276 25.99 -1.40 9.75
C SER A 276 26.48 0.01 9.48
N ARG A 277 27.63 0.38 10.04
CA ARG A 277 28.31 1.61 9.65
C ARG A 277 29.36 1.30 8.60
N THR A 278 29.44 2.12 7.57
CA THR A 278 30.33 1.87 6.41
C THR A 278 31.80 1.95 6.76
N ASP A 279 32.19 2.71 7.80
CA ASP A 279 33.55 2.81 8.32
C ASP A 279 33.89 1.75 9.38
N GLY A 280 32.94 0.87 9.75
CA GLY A 280 33.12 -0.20 10.73
C GLY A 280 33.18 0.22 12.20
N THR A 281 32.90 1.49 12.51
CA THR A 281 33.02 2.04 13.87
C THR A 281 31.83 1.73 14.78
N ALA A 282 30.67 1.37 14.21
CA ALA A 282 29.48 1.01 14.97
C ALA A 282 29.21 -0.50 14.94
N THR A 283 28.64 -1.03 16.02
CA THR A 283 28.22 -2.44 16.09
C THR A 283 27.03 -2.70 15.16
N PRO A 284 27.16 -3.68 14.25
CA PRO A 284 26.06 -4.04 13.38
C PRO A 284 24.82 -4.53 14.15
N THR A 285 23.65 -4.17 13.68
CA THR A 285 22.37 -4.62 14.24
C THR A 285 21.56 -5.37 13.17
N ARG A 286 20.70 -6.28 13.62
CA ARG A 286 19.75 -6.99 12.76
C ARG A 286 18.37 -7.01 13.37
N PHE A 287 17.37 -6.75 12.52
CA PHE A 287 15.97 -6.96 12.81
C PHE A 287 15.36 -7.78 11.68
N SER A 288 14.78 -8.92 12.03
CA SER A 288 14.15 -9.84 11.08
C SER A 288 12.78 -10.23 11.59
N THR A 289 11.79 -10.14 10.73
CA THR A 289 10.44 -10.65 10.98
C THR A 289 10.10 -11.71 9.96
N THR A 290 9.69 -12.88 10.44
CA THR A 290 9.06 -13.92 9.62
C THR A 290 7.58 -13.97 9.96
N LYS A 291 6.72 -13.91 8.94
CA LYS A 291 5.26 -14.10 9.06
C LYS A 291 4.87 -15.39 8.34
N GLN A 292 4.16 -16.28 9.04
CA GLN A 292 3.53 -17.45 8.45
C GLN A 292 2.03 -17.30 8.54
N THR A 293 1.36 -17.45 7.41
CA THR A 293 -0.09 -17.30 7.31
C THR A 293 -0.74 -18.57 6.78
N PHE A 294 -1.82 -18.97 7.41
CA PHE A 294 -2.76 -19.94 6.88
C PHE A 294 -4.13 -19.29 6.81
N SER A 295 -4.82 -19.43 5.69
CA SER A 295 -6.18 -18.96 5.52
C SER A 295 -7.01 -20.03 4.83
N TRP A 296 -8.18 -20.32 5.39
CA TRP A 296 -9.20 -21.17 4.78
C TRP A 296 -10.51 -20.41 4.68
N GLN A 297 -10.96 -20.18 3.46
CA GLN A 297 -12.16 -19.43 3.14
C GLN A 297 -13.14 -20.29 2.36
N ASN A 298 -14.42 -20.21 2.70
CA ASN A 298 -15.53 -20.86 2.02
C ASN A 298 -16.58 -19.84 1.63
N ASP A 299 -16.88 -19.78 0.35
CA ASP A 299 -17.86 -18.88 -0.24
C ASP A 299 -19.08 -19.69 -0.67
N PHE A 300 -20.24 -19.42 -0.07
CA PHE A 300 -21.51 -20.07 -0.34
C PHE A 300 -22.45 -19.10 -1.07
N SER A 301 -22.68 -19.33 -2.35
CA SER A 301 -23.68 -18.60 -3.13
C SER A 301 -25.07 -19.13 -2.77
N LEU A 302 -25.76 -18.44 -1.85
CA LEU A 302 -27.11 -18.84 -1.40
C LEU A 302 -28.16 -18.54 -2.47
N SER A 303 -27.92 -17.51 -3.27
CA SER A 303 -28.67 -17.16 -4.47
C SER A 303 -27.79 -16.32 -5.40
N ALA A 304 -28.29 -15.91 -6.56
CA ALA A 304 -27.56 -14.98 -7.46
C ALA A 304 -27.26 -13.61 -6.82
N GLN A 305 -27.97 -13.24 -5.76
CA GLN A 305 -27.84 -11.95 -5.06
C GLN A 305 -27.33 -12.09 -3.61
N GLN A 306 -27.06 -13.31 -3.13
CA GLN A 306 -26.69 -13.55 -1.73
C GLN A 306 -25.47 -14.44 -1.64
N LEU A 307 -24.46 -13.96 -0.93
CA LEU A 307 -23.20 -14.66 -0.71
C LEU A 307 -22.87 -14.68 0.79
N LEU A 308 -22.63 -15.89 1.31
CA LEU A 308 -22.10 -16.09 2.66
C LEU A 308 -20.65 -16.56 2.55
N THR A 309 -19.75 -15.83 3.17
CA THR A 309 -18.34 -16.21 3.30
C THR A 309 -18.06 -16.57 4.75
N LEU A 310 -17.49 -17.74 4.99
CA LEU A 310 -17.00 -18.21 6.29
C LEU A 310 -15.51 -18.52 6.17
N GLY A 311 -14.72 -18.17 7.17
CA GLY A 311 -13.30 -18.45 7.10
C GLY A 311 -12.60 -18.55 8.44
N TYR A 312 -11.42 -19.15 8.37
CA TYR A 312 -10.46 -19.29 9.45
C TYR A 312 -9.10 -18.79 8.99
N ASP A 313 -8.45 -17.96 9.81
CA ASP A 313 -7.10 -17.48 9.59
C ASP A 313 -6.21 -17.84 10.78
N GLN A 314 -4.95 -18.15 10.50
CA GLN A 314 -3.90 -18.27 11.50
C GLN A 314 -2.68 -17.47 11.04
N LEU A 315 -2.12 -16.66 11.91
CA LEU A 315 -0.92 -15.87 11.70
C LEU A 315 0.09 -16.19 12.79
N GLU A 316 1.32 -16.45 12.41
CA GLU A 316 2.45 -16.53 13.32
C GLU A 316 3.48 -15.46 12.93
N ASP A 317 3.82 -14.60 13.89
CA ASP A 317 4.92 -13.65 13.80
C ASP A 317 6.11 -14.17 14.60
N ARG A 318 7.29 -14.23 13.98
CA ARG A 318 8.57 -14.52 14.65
C ARG A 318 9.55 -13.38 14.40
N VAL A 319 10.21 -12.95 15.45
CA VAL A 319 11.22 -11.90 15.42
C VAL A 319 12.58 -12.50 15.76
N ALA A 320 13.60 -12.22 14.94
CA ALA A 320 14.99 -12.48 15.25
C ALA A 320 15.76 -11.15 15.22
N SER A 321 16.48 -10.84 16.28
CA SER A 321 17.17 -9.55 16.44
C SER A 321 18.48 -9.71 17.18
N THR A 322 19.45 -8.83 16.91
CA THR A 322 20.64 -8.64 17.77
C THR A 322 20.28 -8.02 19.11
N THR A 323 19.12 -7.33 19.17
CA THR A 323 18.54 -6.83 20.41
C THR A 323 17.71 -7.94 21.04
N ALA A 324 17.95 -8.25 22.32
CA ALA A 324 17.23 -9.30 23.02
C ALA A 324 15.80 -8.82 23.38
N TYR A 325 14.81 -9.60 22.98
CA TYR A 325 13.41 -9.44 23.41
C TYR A 325 13.05 -10.54 24.41
N THR A 326 12.19 -10.21 25.37
CA THR A 326 11.64 -11.20 26.33
C THR A 326 10.67 -12.17 25.66
N ARG A 327 10.13 -11.80 24.50
CA ARG A 327 9.26 -12.61 23.66
C ARG A 327 9.57 -12.31 22.20
N ASP A 328 9.74 -13.35 21.40
CA ASP A 328 10.12 -13.28 19.97
C ASP A 328 9.08 -13.92 19.03
N ARG A 329 7.97 -14.43 19.58
CA ARG A 329 6.91 -15.10 18.83
C ARG A 329 5.54 -14.64 19.32
N ARG A 330 4.60 -14.53 18.36
CA ARG A 330 3.18 -14.26 18.62
C ARG A 330 2.34 -15.07 17.65
N GLU A 331 1.28 -15.70 18.17
CA GLU A 331 0.31 -16.43 17.35
C GLU A 331 -1.07 -15.76 17.48
N THR A 332 -1.77 -15.69 16.34
CA THR A 332 -3.11 -15.12 16.26
C THR A 332 -3.98 -16.04 15.44
N ARG A 333 -5.19 -16.38 15.92
CA ARG A 333 -6.18 -17.21 15.26
C ARG A 333 -7.48 -16.44 15.15
N GLY A 334 -8.16 -16.53 13.99
CA GLY A 334 -9.39 -15.80 13.76
C GLY A 334 -10.43 -16.60 13.01
N LEU A 335 -11.67 -16.55 13.49
CA LEU A 335 -12.85 -17.04 12.80
C LEU A 335 -13.67 -15.85 12.31
N PHE A 336 -14.10 -15.85 11.07
CA PHE A 336 -14.91 -14.76 10.53
C PHE A 336 -16.07 -15.27 9.68
N GLY A 337 -17.15 -14.48 9.67
CA GLY A 337 -18.29 -14.64 8.79
C GLY A 337 -18.63 -13.30 8.13
N HIS A 338 -18.98 -13.33 6.85
CA HIS A 338 -19.38 -12.18 6.08
C HIS A 338 -20.56 -12.52 5.17
N TYR A 339 -21.65 -11.80 5.31
CA TYR A 339 -22.84 -11.93 4.48
C TYR A 339 -23.01 -10.71 3.59
N GLN A 340 -23.21 -10.94 2.30
CA GLN A 340 -23.47 -9.96 1.29
C GLN A 340 -24.80 -10.26 0.62
N ALA A 341 -25.66 -9.26 0.48
CA ALA A 341 -26.95 -9.43 -0.16
C ALA A 341 -27.37 -8.19 -0.95
N ARG A 342 -28.11 -8.44 -2.04
CA ARG A 342 -28.80 -7.40 -2.80
C ARG A 342 -30.31 -7.67 -2.77
N PHE A 343 -31.07 -6.65 -2.36
CA PHE A 343 -32.53 -6.68 -2.29
C PHE A 343 -33.06 -5.49 -3.10
N GLY A 344 -33.45 -5.73 -4.35
CA GLY A 344 -33.83 -4.64 -5.27
C GLY A 344 -32.71 -3.64 -5.45
N SER A 345 -32.97 -2.38 -5.07
CA SER A 345 -31.98 -1.29 -5.12
C SER A 345 -31.06 -1.21 -3.89
N HIS A 346 -31.24 -2.07 -2.89
CA HIS A 346 -30.45 -2.07 -1.68
C HIS A 346 -29.37 -3.16 -1.72
N ASP A 347 -28.16 -2.80 -1.29
CA ASP A 347 -27.08 -3.74 -1.01
C ASP A 347 -26.75 -3.71 0.49
N LEU A 348 -26.50 -4.87 1.05
CA LEU A 348 -26.18 -5.05 2.46
C LEU A 348 -24.92 -5.90 2.62
N ASN A 349 -24.01 -5.47 3.49
CA ASN A 349 -22.86 -6.24 3.96
C ASN A 349 -22.86 -6.29 5.47
N VAL A 350 -22.80 -7.48 6.05
CA VAL A 350 -22.67 -7.70 7.49
C VAL A 350 -21.51 -8.65 7.74
N GLY A 351 -20.61 -8.27 8.61
CA GLY A 351 -19.45 -9.08 8.96
C GLY A 351 -19.19 -9.13 10.45
N TYR A 352 -18.66 -10.25 10.91
CA TYR A 352 -18.23 -10.46 12.28
C TYR A 352 -16.96 -11.32 12.30
N ARG A 353 -16.03 -11.00 13.22
CA ARG A 353 -14.83 -11.79 13.48
C ARG A 353 -14.56 -11.87 14.97
N ASN A 354 -14.23 -13.08 15.42
CA ASN A 354 -13.57 -13.35 16.68
C ASN A 354 -12.10 -13.69 16.39
N GLU A 355 -11.17 -13.00 17.04
CA GLU A 355 -9.74 -13.21 16.90
C GLU A 355 -9.12 -13.40 18.28
N ASP A 356 -8.41 -14.51 18.47
CA ASP A 356 -7.66 -14.85 19.68
C ASP A 356 -6.16 -14.65 19.41
N ASN A 357 -5.56 -13.77 20.21
CA ASN A 357 -4.13 -13.47 20.20
C ASN A 357 -3.50 -14.03 21.48
N ASP A 358 -2.49 -14.87 21.36
CA ASP A 358 -1.84 -15.58 22.46
C ASP A 358 -1.19 -14.68 23.53
N GLN A 359 -1.15 -13.37 23.30
CA GLN A 359 -0.62 -12.36 24.23
C GLN A 359 -1.70 -11.41 24.75
N PHE A 360 -2.68 -11.07 23.93
CA PHE A 360 -3.69 -10.04 24.27
C PHE A 360 -5.11 -10.60 24.40
N GLY A 361 -5.29 -11.93 24.20
CA GLY A 361 -6.59 -12.59 24.33
C GLY A 361 -7.54 -12.31 23.17
N GLU A 362 -8.82 -12.43 23.44
CA GLU A 362 -9.88 -12.36 22.43
C GLU A 362 -10.27 -10.92 22.08
N HIS A 363 -10.43 -10.68 20.77
CA HIS A 363 -10.90 -9.43 20.19
C HIS A 363 -12.04 -9.68 19.21
N HIS A 364 -13.12 -8.91 19.34
CA HIS A 364 -14.29 -9.01 18.49
C HIS A 364 -14.40 -7.78 17.59
N THR A 365 -14.57 -7.98 16.30
CA THR A 365 -14.80 -6.89 15.35
C THR A 365 -16.05 -7.13 14.53
N GLY A 366 -16.80 -6.05 14.25
CA GLY A 366 -18.02 -6.07 13.48
C GLY A 366 -17.98 -5.02 12.36
N ALA A 367 -18.68 -5.30 11.27
CA ALA A 367 -18.85 -4.36 10.17
C ALA A 367 -20.26 -4.45 9.60
N LEU A 368 -20.84 -3.28 9.28
CA LEU A 368 -22.10 -3.12 8.59
C LEU A 368 -21.90 -2.16 7.42
N GLY A 369 -22.35 -2.54 6.25
CA GLY A 369 -22.37 -1.69 5.06
C GLY A 369 -23.75 -1.72 4.42
N TRP A 370 -24.23 -0.57 3.98
CA TRP A 370 -25.46 -0.41 3.26
C TRP A 370 -25.25 0.46 2.03
N GLY A 371 -25.85 0.07 0.91
CA GLY A 371 -25.86 0.82 -0.33
C GLY A 371 -27.27 0.95 -0.88
N TYR A 372 -27.57 2.07 -1.50
CA TYR A 372 -28.84 2.32 -2.17
C TYR A 372 -28.62 2.94 -3.55
N ALA A 373 -29.08 2.23 -4.59
CA ALA A 373 -29.08 2.76 -5.94
C ALA A 373 -30.27 3.71 -6.12
N LEU A 374 -30.01 5.03 -6.04
CA LEU A 374 -31.00 6.06 -6.32
C LEU A 374 -31.42 6.04 -7.79
N ARG A 375 -30.45 5.75 -8.66
CA ARG A 375 -30.57 5.53 -10.11
C ARG A 375 -29.44 4.60 -10.53
N ASP A 376 -29.50 4.04 -11.73
CA ASP A 376 -28.42 3.17 -12.27
C ASP A 376 -27.04 3.84 -12.23
N SER A 377 -27.00 5.17 -12.35
CA SER A 377 -25.76 5.95 -12.36
C SER A 377 -25.46 6.70 -11.05
N LEU A 378 -26.27 6.53 -9.99
CA LEU A 378 -26.13 7.28 -8.75
C LEU A 378 -26.42 6.40 -7.54
N ARG A 379 -25.46 6.29 -6.63
CA ARG A 379 -25.52 5.41 -5.46
C ARG A 379 -25.09 6.13 -4.19
N VAL A 380 -25.86 5.95 -3.13
CA VAL A 380 -25.48 6.28 -1.74
C VAL A 380 -24.91 5.03 -1.09
N VAL A 381 -23.84 5.18 -0.31
CA VAL A 381 -23.26 4.12 0.52
C VAL A 381 -23.06 4.65 1.93
N ALA A 382 -23.27 3.79 2.93
CA ALA A 382 -22.96 4.07 4.32
C ALA A 382 -22.31 2.83 4.94
N SER A 383 -21.35 3.03 5.82
CA SER A 383 -20.72 1.93 6.53
C SER A 383 -20.34 2.30 7.95
N HIS A 384 -20.35 1.30 8.83
CA HIS A 384 -19.82 1.37 10.18
C HIS A 384 -19.00 0.11 10.46
N GLY A 385 -17.87 0.26 11.12
CA GLY A 385 -17.03 -0.89 11.47
C GLY A 385 -16.09 -0.61 12.62
N THR A 386 -15.67 -1.70 13.25
CA THR A 386 -14.66 -1.69 14.31
C THR A 386 -13.38 -2.38 13.83
N ALA A 387 -12.25 -1.97 14.37
CA ALA A 387 -10.97 -2.58 14.11
C ALA A 387 -10.06 -2.44 15.33
N PHE A 388 -8.97 -3.21 15.36
CA PHE A 388 -7.99 -3.15 16.42
C PHE A 388 -6.58 -3.42 15.87
N ARG A 389 -5.57 -3.07 16.69
CA ARG A 389 -4.17 -3.40 16.45
C ARG A 389 -3.48 -3.71 17.76
N VAL A 390 -2.72 -4.79 17.78
CA VAL A 390 -1.87 -5.12 18.94
C VAL A 390 -0.55 -4.34 18.89
N PRO A 391 0.05 -3.97 20.05
CA PRO A 391 1.35 -3.32 20.09
C PRO A 391 2.44 -4.13 19.39
N SER A 392 3.42 -3.47 18.77
CA SER A 392 4.54 -4.12 18.13
C SER A 392 5.54 -4.70 19.15
N PHE A 393 6.48 -5.53 18.70
CA PHE A 393 7.50 -6.08 19.60
C PHE A 393 8.42 -4.99 20.14
N ASN A 394 8.74 -3.94 19.35
CA ASN A 394 9.52 -2.80 19.86
C ASN A 394 8.75 -2.01 20.91
N ASP A 395 7.45 -1.77 20.69
CA ASP A 395 6.62 -1.07 21.67
C ASP A 395 6.65 -1.75 23.04
N LEU A 396 6.73 -3.09 23.07
CA LEU A 396 6.64 -3.90 24.28
C LEU A 396 7.98 -4.26 24.90
N TYR A 397 9.03 -4.47 24.07
CA TYR A 397 10.23 -5.17 24.52
C TYR A 397 11.57 -4.52 24.11
N TYR A 398 11.58 -3.39 23.39
CA TYR A 398 12.84 -2.75 23.01
C TYR A 398 13.54 -2.16 24.24
N PRO A 399 14.79 -2.59 24.61
CA PRO A 399 15.43 -2.18 25.84
C PRO A 399 15.56 -0.66 25.99
N GLY A 400 15.09 -0.13 27.11
CA GLY A 400 15.14 1.30 27.43
C GLY A 400 14.11 2.20 26.74
N PHE A 401 13.41 1.69 25.72
CA PHE A 401 12.44 2.45 24.92
C PHE A 401 11.15 1.65 24.67
N SER A 402 10.66 0.94 25.66
CA SER A 402 9.47 0.09 25.56
C SER A 402 8.55 0.21 26.77
N ASN A 403 7.31 -0.23 26.60
CA ASN A 403 6.32 -0.27 27.66
C ASN A 403 5.53 -1.59 27.57
N PRO A 404 5.83 -2.58 28.43
CA PRO A 404 5.16 -3.88 28.39
C PRO A 404 3.68 -3.84 28.82
N ASN A 405 3.21 -2.72 29.39
CA ASN A 405 1.85 -2.53 29.86
C ASN A 405 0.91 -1.93 28.82
N LEU A 406 1.35 -1.80 27.58
CA LEU A 406 0.52 -1.28 26.49
C LEU A 406 -0.67 -2.18 26.23
N ARG A 407 -1.80 -1.54 25.98
CA ARG A 407 -3.04 -2.18 25.54
C ARG A 407 -3.20 -2.06 24.03
N PRO A 408 -3.92 -3.00 23.39
CA PRO A 408 -4.28 -2.88 21.99
C PRO A 408 -5.02 -1.58 21.67
N GLU A 409 -4.72 -1.05 20.50
CA GLU A 409 -5.43 0.08 19.92
C GLU A 409 -6.77 -0.41 19.35
N GLU A 410 -7.85 0.30 19.62
CA GLU A 410 -9.18 -0.04 19.11
C GLU A 410 -9.78 1.14 18.36
N SER A 411 -10.55 0.86 17.31
CA SER A 411 -11.19 1.91 16.54
C SER A 411 -12.65 1.63 16.22
N ARG A 412 -13.40 2.73 16.06
CA ARG A 412 -14.75 2.74 15.49
C ARG A 412 -14.79 3.78 14.38
N SER A 413 -15.25 3.38 13.22
CA SER A 413 -15.32 4.29 12.06
C SER A 413 -16.69 4.23 11.43
N SER A 414 -17.20 5.41 11.04
CA SER A 414 -18.41 5.58 10.25
C SER A 414 -18.10 6.36 8.98
N GLU A 415 -18.71 5.98 7.89
CA GLU A 415 -18.52 6.60 6.58
C GLU A 415 -19.88 6.74 5.88
N ILE A 416 -20.05 7.85 5.14
CA ILE A 416 -21.09 8.04 4.16
C ILE A 416 -20.48 8.45 2.84
N GLY A 417 -20.97 7.92 1.73
CA GLY A 417 -20.48 8.22 0.40
C GLY A 417 -21.60 8.39 -0.61
N LEU A 418 -21.33 9.22 -1.61
CA LEU A 418 -22.17 9.39 -2.79
C LEU A 418 -21.30 9.17 -4.03
N ARG A 419 -21.73 8.31 -4.93
CA ARG A 419 -21.00 7.97 -6.15
C ARG A 419 -21.87 8.14 -7.37
N GLY A 420 -21.30 8.74 -8.40
CA GLY A 420 -21.90 8.88 -9.70
C GLY A 420 -21.02 8.21 -10.76
N ASN A 421 -21.62 7.32 -11.57
CA ASN A 421 -20.96 6.69 -12.71
C ASN A 421 -21.87 6.80 -13.93
N ARG A 422 -21.70 7.87 -14.71
CA ARG A 422 -22.39 8.07 -15.99
C ARG A 422 -21.35 8.29 -17.06
N ARG A 423 -20.98 7.23 -17.76
CA ARG A 423 -19.96 7.32 -18.81
C ARG A 423 -20.16 8.55 -19.72
N PRO A 424 -19.09 9.30 -20.00
CA PRO A 424 -17.68 9.03 -19.66
C PRO A 424 -17.23 9.57 -18.30
N PHE A 425 -18.15 10.04 -17.43
CA PHE A 425 -17.85 10.69 -16.16
C PHE A 425 -18.01 9.73 -14.99
N PHE A 426 -17.02 9.73 -14.11
CA PHE A 426 -17.05 9.13 -12.79
C PHE A 426 -16.78 10.19 -11.74
N TRP A 427 -17.46 10.12 -10.60
CA TRP A 427 -17.15 10.90 -9.42
C TRP A 427 -17.57 10.17 -8.15
N ALA A 428 -16.85 10.45 -7.06
CA ALA A 428 -17.19 9.95 -5.74
C ALA A 428 -16.88 11.01 -4.69
N VAL A 429 -17.73 11.10 -3.68
CA VAL A 429 -17.54 11.93 -2.49
C VAL A 429 -17.75 11.03 -1.28
N HIS A 430 -16.80 11.03 -0.35
CA HIS A 430 -16.86 10.28 0.90
C HIS A 430 -16.59 11.22 2.06
N ALA A 431 -17.37 11.10 3.14
CA ALA A 431 -17.10 11.73 4.43
C ALA A 431 -16.98 10.63 5.49
N TYR A 432 -16.03 10.76 6.40
CA TYR A 432 -15.76 9.74 7.40
C TYR A 432 -15.35 10.34 8.74
N ARG A 433 -15.59 9.56 9.79
CA ARG A 433 -15.08 9.81 11.15
C ARG A 433 -14.59 8.50 11.75
N THR A 434 -13.40 8.53 12.29
CA THR A 434 -12.77 7.43 13.02
C THR A 434 -12.35 7.91 14.40
N ASP A 435 -12.83 7.25 15.43
CA ASP A 435 -12.35 7.41 16.80
C ASP A 435 -11.43 6.21 17.11
N VAL A 436 -10.18 6.48 17.57
CA VAL A 436 -9.21 5.46 17.99
C VAL A 436 -8.96 5.63 19.47
N THR A 437 -9.18 4.60 20.26
CA THR A 437 -8.87 4.55 21.70
C THR A 437 -7.56 3.80 21.93
N ASN A 438 -6.86 4.12 23.02
CA ASN A 438 -5.55 3.57 23.36
C ASN A 438 -4.51 3.74 22.24
N LEU A 439 -4.59 4.79 21.42
CA LEU A 439 -3.62 5.04 20.36
C LEU A 439 -2.20 5.05 20.93
N ILE A 440 -1.28 4.28 20.33
CA ILE A 440 0.11 4.23 20.77
C ILE A 440 0.88 5.38 20.15
N ALA A 441 1.49 6.20 20.98
CA ALA A 441 2.34 7.31 20.59
C ALA A 441 3.56 7.40 21.54
N LEU A 442 4.68 7.90 21.01
CA LEU A 442 5.89 8.12 21.81
C LEU A 442 5.74 9.38 22.67
N ASP A 443 6.13 9.29 23.92
CA ASP A 443 6.29 10.44 24.79
C ASP A 443 7.60 11.21 24.50
N SER A 444 7.91 12.23 25.30
CA SER A 444 9.13 13.06 25.14
C SER A 444 10.44 12.29 25.39
N SER A 445 10.36 11.12 26.02
CA SER A 445 11.50 10.21 26.27
C SER A 445 11.58 9.08 25.25
N PHE A 446 10.79 9.15 24.17
CA PHE A 446 10.65 8.10 23.15
C PHE A 446 10.10 6.76 23.68
N ILE A 447 9.39 6.76 24.82
CA ILE A 447 8.75 5.59 25.37
C ILE A 447 7.30 5.53 24.84
N PRO A 448 6.84 4.39 24.29
CA PRO A 448 5.49 4.26 23.78
C PRO A 448 4.46 4.26 24.91
N GLN A 449 3.44 5.08 24.75
CA GLN A 449 2.33 5.23 25.68
C GLN A 449 1.00 5.08 24.95
N ASN A 450 -0.01 4.53 25.63
CA ASN A 450 -1.38 4.64 25.16
C ASN A 450 -1.92 6.04 25.47
N ILE A 451 -2.19 6.85 24.46
CA ILE A 451 -3.00 8.06 24.60
C ILE A 451 -4.48 7.69 24.60
N ASN A 452 -5.31 8.42 25.39
CA ASN A 452 -6.69 8.01 25.64
C ASN A 452 -7.51 7.91 24.35
N LYS A 453 -7.47 8.96 23.51
CA LYS A 453 -8.29 9.01 22.30
C LYS A 453 -7.70 9.89 21.20
N ALA A 454 -7.74 9.40 19.99
CA ALA A 454 -7.58 10.20 18.79
C ALA A 454 -8.89 10.21 17.99
N ARG A 455 -9.22 11.37 17.39
CA ARG A 455 -10.35 11.53 16.48
C ARG A 455 -9.83 11.98 15.13
N ILE A 456 -10.34 11.35 14.08
CA ILE A 456 -9.99 11.66 12.71
C ILE A 456 -11.28 11.88 11.93
N GLU A 457 -11.46 13.09 11.43
CA GLU A 457 -12.58 13.44 10.56
C GLU A 457 -12.04 13.86 9.19
N GLY A 458 -12.75 13.51 8.12
CA GLY A 458 -12.28 13.87 6.80
C GLY A 458 -13.30 13.68 5.70
N ALA A 459 -12.94 14.22 4.53
CA ALA A 459 -13.70 14.08 3.30
C ALA A 459 -12.76 13.88 2.10
N GLU A 460 -13.21 13.10 1.15
CA GLU A 460 -12.48 12.75 -0.08
C GLU A 460 -13.39 12.99 -1.27
N ILE A 461 -12.83 13.56 -2.35
CA ILE A 461 -13.50 13.73 -3.64
C ILE A 461 -12.62 13.09 -4.71
N GLU A 462 -13.21 12.28 -5.54
CA GLU A 462 -12.57 11.67 -6.71
C GLU A 462 -13.36 12.00 -7.96
N LEU A 463 -12.69 12.39 -9.03
CA LEU A 463 -13.27 12.72 -10.33
C LEU A 463 -12.48 12.03 -11.43
N GLY A 464 -13.17 11.56 -12.47
CA GLY A 464 -12.52 10.97 -13.62
C GLY A 464 -13.38 11.09 -14.87
N THR A 465 -12.72 11.26 -16.02
CA THR A 465 -13.39 11.23 -17.32
C THR A 465 -12.43 10.85 -18.43
N ALA A 466 -12.95 10.18 -19.46
CA ALA A 466 -12.28 9.93 -20.72
C ALA A 466 -13.11 10.52 -21.87
N LEU A 467 -12.65 11.65 -22.43
CA LEU A 467 -13.32 12.40 -23.49
C LEU A 467 -12.43 12.43 -24.73
N ARG A 468 -12.84 11.74 -25.80
CA ARG A 468 -12.04 11.61 -27.03
C ARG A 468 -10.64 11.10 -26.71
N ASP A 469 -9.62 11.93 -26.98
CA ASP A 469 -8.19 11.59 -26.76
C ASP A 469 -7.68 12.00 -25.37
N TRP A 470 -8.56 12.60 -24.53
CA TRP A 470 -8.19 13.06 -23.21
C TRP A 470 -8.66 12.10 -22.11
N ARG A 471 -7.78 11.85 -21.15
CA ARG A 471 -8.11 11.22 -19.86
C ARG A 471 -7.78 12.23 -18.77
N LEU A 472 -8.79 12.61 -18.00
CA LEU A 472 -8.66 13.55 -16.89
C LEU A 472 -9.01 12.83 -15.59
N ALA A 473 -8.19 13.03 -14.56
CA ALA A 473 -8.45 12.51 -13.22
C ALA A 473 -8.09 13.58 -12.19
N GLY A 474 -8.89 13.68 -11.14
CA GLY A 474 -8.65 14.61 -10.05
C GLY A 474 -9.07 14.02 -8.71
N SER A 475 -8.37 14.41 -7.66
CA SER A 475 -8.73 14.08 -6.29
C SER A 475 -8.43 15.24 -5.35
N LEU A 476 -9.30 15.38 -4.35
CA LEU A 476 -9.13 16.30 -3.23
C LEU A 476 -9.35 15.53 -1.94
N GLY A 477 -8.53 15.77 -0.94
CA GLY A 477 -8.62 15.19 0.39
C GLY A 477 -8.54 16.25 1.48
N TYR A 478 -9.37 16.12 2.48
CA TYR A 478 -9.29 16.84 3.74
C TYR A 478 -9.33 15.84 4.90
N THR A 479 -8.40 15.98 5.85
CA THR A 479 -8.30 15.09 7.02
C THR A 479 -7.89 15.91 8.24
N ASP A 480 -8.62 15.79 9.34
CA ASP A 480 -8.33 16.47 10.61
C ASP A 480 -8.05 15.44 11.73
N PRO A 481 -6.83 14.90 11.83
CA PRO A 481 -6.46 13.89 12.81
C PRO A 481 -5.96 14.55 14.10
N ARG A 482 -6.73 14.44 15.18
CA ARG A 482 -6.42 15.09 16.47
C ARG A 482 -6.31 14.12 17.62
N ASN A 483 -5.39 14.41 18.52
CA ASN A 483 -5.43 13.92 19.89
C ASN A 483 -6.55 14.68 20.63
N VAL A 484 -7.54 13.96 21.16
CA VAL A 484 -8.74 14.58 21.79
C VAL A 484 -8.39 15.30 23.09
N ASP A 485 -7.40 14.81 23.84
CA ASP A 485 -7.05 15.38 25.16
C ASP A 485 -6.29 16.72 25.01
N THR A 486 -5.48 16.84 23.98
CA THR A 486 -4.61 18.02 23.78
C THR A 486 -5.07 18.94 22.66
N ASP A 487 -6.04 18.53 21.87
CA ASP A 487 -6.50 19.16 20.62
C ASP A 487 -5.40 19.37 19.56
N LYS A 488 -4.22 18.74 19.72
CA LYS A 488 -3.10 18.82 18.80
C LYS A 488 -3.27 17.86 17.63
N LEU A 489 -2.77 18.26 16.47
CA LEU A 489 -2.75 17.41 15.27
C LEU A 489 -1.77 16.25 15.49
N LEU A 490 -2.15 15.07 15.02
CA LEU A 490 -1.23 13.94 14.95
C LEU A 490 -0.09 14.27 13.98
N PRO A 491 1.18 13.95 14.32
CA PRO A 491 2.34 14.41 13.57
C PRO A 491 2.44 13.75 12.18
N ARG A 492 3.12 14.43 11.26
CA ARG A 492 3.48 13.97 9.91
C ARG A 492 2.32 13.78 8.94
N ARG A 493 1.10 14.28 9.26
CA ARG A 493 -0.06 14.23 8.37
C ARG A 493 -0.42 15.61 7.85
N SER A 494 -0.56 15.73 6.53
CA SER A 494 -1.12 16.92 5.90
C SER A 494 -2.64 16.89 6.00
N ARG A 495 -3.25 18.02 6.35
CA ARG A 495 -4.72 18.13 6.41
C ARG A 495 -5.36 18.21 5.03
N GLN A 496 -4.61 18.65 4.02
CA GLN A 496 -5.14 18.92 2.68
C GLN A 496 -4.25 18.27 1.64
N SER A 497 -4.86 17.61 0.69
CA SER A 497 -4.17 17.05 -0.47
C SER A 497 -4.99 17.27 -1.73
N ALA A 498 -4.29 17.49 -2.84
CA ALA A 498 -4.91 17.58 -4.17
C ALA A 498 -4.00 16.91 -5.19
N ARG A 499 -4.60 16.23 -6.15
CA ARG A 499 -3.94 15.68 -7.32
C ARG A 499 -4.81 15.92 -8.55
N LEU A 500 -4.20 16.42 -9.63
CA LEU A 500 -4.83 16.57 -10.93
C LEU A 500 -3.95 15.93 -11.98
N GLN A 501 -4.53 15.16 -12.87
CA GLN A 501 -3.85 14.50 -13.97
C GLN A 501 -4.61 14.76 -15.26
N ALA A 502 -3.88 15.08 -16.32
CA ALA A 502 -4.40 15.23 -17.67
C ALA A 502 -3.49 14.49 -18.64
N ASP A 503 -4.01 13.45 -19.28
CA ASP A 503 -3.31 12.70 -20.31
C ASP A 503 -4.01 12.88 -21.65
N ARG A 504 -3.23 13.02 -22.73
CA ARG A 504 -3.73 13.11 -24.10
C ARG A 504 -2.96 12.18 -25.02
N ARG A 505 -3.69 11.38 -25.79
CA ARG A 505 -3.12 10.57 -26.86
C ARG A 505 -3.28 11.27 -28.21
N TYR A 506 -2.19 11.38 -28.96
CA TYR A 506 -2.19 11.94 -30.30
C TYR A 506 -1.29 11.11 -31.23
N GLY A 507 -1.89 10.29 -32.08
CA GLY A 507 -1.18 9.36 -32.94
C GLY A 507 -0.31 8.39 -32.15
N LYS A 508 1.02 8.44 -32.38
CA LYS A 508 2.02 7.62 -31.68
C LYS A 508 2.51 8.24 -30.35
N HIS A 509 2.03 9.42 -30.01
CA HIS A 509 2.44 10.16 -28.82
C HIS A 509 1.35 10.10 -27.74
N GLU A 510 1.76 10.00 -26.49
CA GLU A 510 0.93 10.21 -25.32
C GLU A 510 1.65 11.21 -24.42
N TYR A 511 0.96 12.30 -24.05
CA TYR A 511 1.47 13.34 -23.18
C TYR A 511 0.65 13.37 -21.90
N GLY A 512 1.31 13.59 -20.77
CA GLY A 512 0.64 13.71 -19.49
C GLY A 512 1.22 14.84 -18.65
N LEU A 513 0.34 15.54 -17.94
CA LEU A 513 0.67 16.51 -16.91
C LEU A 513 0.07 16.06 -15.58
N GLU A 514 0.78 16.31 -14.50
CA GLU A 514 0.33 16.04 -13.14
C GLU A 514 0.67 17.23 -12.24
N ILE A 515 -0.33 17.69 -11.50
CA ILE A 515 -0.18 18.62 -10.39
C ILE A 515 -0.48 17.86 -9.11
N LEU A 516 0.42 17.97 -8.15
CA LEU A 516 0.29 17.37 -6.82
C LEU A 516 0.51 18.48 -5.79
N ALA A 517 -0.43 18.64 -4.86
CA ALA A 517 -0.32 19.63 -3.78
C ALA A 517 -0.65 18.99 -2.42
N GLN A 518 0.11 19.40 -1.41
CA GLN A 518 -0.13 19.01 -0.02
C GLN A 518 -0.02 20.23 0.90
N GLY A 519 -0.93 20.31 1.86
CA GLY A 519 -0.93 21.35 2.88
C GLY A 519 0.22 21.18 3.89
N PRO A 520 0.35 22.12 4.83
CA PRO A 520 1.35 22.05 5.89
C PRO A 520 1.04 20.88 6.87
N ARG A 521 2.10 20.45 7.60
CA ARG A 521 2.03 19.43 8.63
C ARG A 521 2.94 19.76 9.81
N PHE A 522 2.76 19.12 10.94
CA PHE A 522 3.71 19.14 12.04
C PHE A 522 4.52 17.86 12.07
N ASP A 523 5.80 17.93 12.41
CA ASP A 523 6.67 16.74 12.51
C ASP A 523 6.62 16.08 13.89
N ASP A 524 6.26 16.84 14.93
CA ASP A 524 6.24 16.41 16.33
C ASP A 524 4.82 16.45 16.95
N THR A 525 4.62 15.67 18.03
CA THR A 525 3.35 15.60 18.76
C THR A 525 3.00 16.89 19.52
N ALA A 526 4.00 17.74 19.82
CA ALA A 526 3.81 19.03 20.47
C ALA A 526 3.33 20.12 19.50
N ASN A 527 3.34 19.84 18.19
CA ASN A 527 3.02 20.77 17.10
C ASN A 527 3.91 22.03 17.11
N THR A 528 5.18 21.88 17.43
CA THR A 528 6.17 22.97 17.45
C THR A 528 6.94 23.06 16.14
N THR A 529 7.26 21.93 15.51
CA THR A 529 8.00 21.85 14.24
C THR A 529 7.03 21.79 13.07
N ARG A 530 6.76 22.96 12.46
CA ARG A 530 5.84 23.07 11.32
C ARG A 530 6.60 22.98 10.00
N LEU A 531 6.20 22.04 9.13
CA LEU A 531 6.66 21.92 7.76
C LEU A 531 5.67 22.60 6.81
N GLY A 532 6.17 23.39 5.86
CA GLY A 532 5.37 24.10 4.87
C GLY A 532 4.66 23.17 3.89
N GLY A 533 3.51 23.59 3.39
CA GLY A 533 2.86 22.92 2.27
C GLY A 533 3.66 23.11 0.97
N TYR A 534 3.39 22.24 -0.02
CA TYR A 534 4.08 22.27 -1.30
C TYR A 534 3.17 21.88 -2.47
N GLY A 535 3.57 22.34 -3.67
CA GLY A 535 2.98 21.94 -4.93
C GLY A 535 4.06 21.49 -5.90
N LEU A 536 3.83 20.40 -6.62
CA LEU A 536 4.71 19.84 -7.63
C LEU A 536 4.01 19.81 -8.98
N LEU A 537 4.74 20.13 -10.04
CA LEU A 537 4.32 19.96 -11.42
C LEU A 537 5.23 18.91 -12.06
N ASN A 538 4.62 17.86 -12.60
CA ASN A 538 5.29 16.79 -13.32
C ASN A 538 4.75 16.70 -14.75
N ALA A 539 5.61 16.30 -15.70
CA ALA A 539 5.22 16.02 -17.08
C ALA A 539 5.75 14.65 -17.51
N ARG A 540 5.04 14.02 -18.42
CA ARG A 540 5.42 12.74 -19.00
C ARG A 540 5.08 12.69 -20.48
N MET A 541 5.88 11.92 -21.20
CA MET A 541 5.67 11.64 -22.62
C MET A 541 5.94 10.16 -22.87
N ARG A 542 5.14 9.53 -23.71
CA ARG A 542 5.39 8.22 -24.30
C ARG A 542 5.32 8.33 -25.80
N TYR A 543 6.29 7.77 -26.49
CA TYR A 543 6.36 7.72 -27.95
C TYR A 543 6.51 6.26 -28.42
N GLN A 544 5.62 5.83 -29.30
CA GLN A 544 5.71 4.52 -29.94
C GLN A 544 6.68 4.62 -31.12
N LEU A 545 7.93 4.22 -30.92
CA LEU A 545 8.98 4.20 -31.96
C LEU A 545 8.59 3.26 -33.10
N GLU A 546 8.31 1.99 -32.72
CA GLU A 546 7.87 0.92 -33.62
C GLU A 546 6.77 0.11 -32.90
N ARG A 547 6.24 -0.94 -33.59
CA ARG A 547 5.13 -1.75 -33.06
C ARG A 547 5.38 -2.29 -31.64
N HIS A 548 6.65 -2.60 -31.31
CA HIS A 548 7.05 -3.26 -30.07
C HIS A 548 7.92 -2.38 -29.16
N TRP A 549 8.35 -1.21 -29.62
CA TRP A 549 9.26 -0.33 -28.91
C TRP A 549 8.60 0.97 -28.48
N HIS A 550 8.78 1.34 -27.22
CA HIS A 550 8.30 2.60 -26.68
C HIS A 550 9.44 3.35 -26.00
N LEU A 551 9.55 4.63 -26.29
CA LEU A 551 10.39 5.58 -25.56
C LEU A 551 9.49 6.40 -24.64
N GLN A 552 9.90 6.50 -23.38
CA GLN A 552 9.19 7.29 -22.36
C GLN A 552 10.15 8.32 -21.78
N ALA A 553 9.64 9.51 -21.50
CA ALA A 553 10.34 10.57 -20.79
C ALA A 553 9.45 11.11 -19.66
N ARG A 554 10.02 11.24 -18.46
CA ARG A 554 9.35 11.82 -17.31
C ARG A 554 10.20 12.95 -16.74
N LEU A 555 9.56 14.09 -16.48
CA LEU A 555 10.09 15.26 -15.78
C LEU A 555 9.34 15.37 -14.47
N GLU A 556 10.05 15.38 -13.37
CA GLU A 556 9.49 15.50 -12.02
C GLU A 556 9.93 16.82 -11.40
N ASN A 557 9.03 17.39 -10.58
CA ASN A 557 9.28 18.64 -9.88
C ASN A 557 9.85 19.74 -10.82
N ILE A 558 9.14 19.99 -11.93
CA ILE A 558 9.60 20.90 -13.01
C ILE A 558 9.97 22.29 -12.47
N LEU A 559 9.23 22.75 -11.46
CA LEU A 559 9.43 24.05 -10.82
C LEU A 559 10.58 24.07 -9.81
N ASP A 560 11.28 22.94 -9.63
CA ASP A 560 12.40 22.76 -8.69
C ASP A 560 12.06 23.20 -7.24
N LYS A 561 10.85 22.85 -6.81
CA LYS A 561 10.36 23.19 -5.48
C LYS A 561 11.15 22.42 -4.42
N THR A 562 11.79 23.12 -3.49
CA THR A 562 12.34 22.55 -2.27
C THR A 562 11.23 22.38 -1.23
N TYR A 563 11.10 21.19 -0.67
CA TYR A 563 10.09 20.85 0.34
C TYR A 563 10.59 19.73 1.26
N GLN A 564 9.91 19.53 2.37
CA GLN A 564 10.18 18.43 3.31
C GLN A 564 8.87 17.75 3.71
N THR A 565 8.93 16.44 3.94
CA THR A 565 7.83 15.64 4.50
C THR A 565 8.13 15.16 5.92
N VAL A 566 9.41 15.18 6.31
CA VAL A 566 9.96 14.97 7.65
C VAL A 566 11.02 16.03 7.88
N ALA A 567 11.08 16.61 9.08
CA ALA A 567 12.02 17.68 9.41
C ALA A 567 13.47 17.22 9.19
N SER A 568 14.29 18.13 8.65
CA SER A 568 15.70 17.92 8.32
C SER A 568 15.99 16.94 7.19
N TYR A 569 14.99 16.30 6.56
CA TYR A 569 15.21 15.41 5.43
C TYR A 569 14.92 16.09 4.10
N ASN A 570 15.89 16.00 3.20
CA ASN A 570 15.81 16.57 1.86
C ASN A 570 14.90 15.71 0.97
N THR A 571 14.32 16.33 -0.05
CA THR A 571 13.53 15.66 -1.08
C THR A 571 14.14 15.91 -2.46
N PRO A 572 13.83 15.07 -3.48
CA PRO A 572 14.39 15.26 -4.81
C PRO A 572 14.00 16.62 -5.40
N GLY A 573 14.96 17.32 -5.99
CA GLY A 573 14.75 18.49 -6.84
C GLY A 573 14.22 18.09 -8.21
N ARG A 574 14.31 19.00 -9.21
CA ARG A 574 13.97 18.71 -10.60
C ARG A 574 14.72 17.51 -11.11
N SER A 575 13.98 16.55 -11.69
CA SER A 575 14.54 15.28 -12.13
C SER A 575 14.01 14.87 -13.49
N VAL A 576 14.83 14.17 -14.27
CA VAL A 576 14.47 13.63 -15.58
C VAL A 576 14.81 12.15 -15.65
N TYR A 577 13.92 11.37 -16.26
CA TYR A 577 14.10 9.94 -16.50
C TYR A 577 13.69 9.58 -17.92
N LEU A 578 14.48 8.73 -18.56
CA LEU A 578 14.23 8.18 -19.89
C LEU A 578 14.13 6.66 -19.78
N THR A 579 13.09 6.09 -20.35
CA THR A 579 12.87 4.63 -20.37
C THR A 579 12.66 4.16 -21.80
N LEU A 580 13.44 3.15 -22.20
CA LEU A 580 13.20 2.38 -23.42
C LEU A 580 12.59 1.04 -23.01
N SER A 581 11.43 0.72 -23.56
CA SER A 581 10.75 -0.55 -23.28
C SER A 581 10.44 -1.29 -24.58
N TRP A 582 10.59 -2.61 -24.51
CA TRP A 582 10.27 -3.55 -25.57
C TRP A 582 9.26 -4.57 -25.07
N GLN A 583 8.15 -4.69 -25.79
CA GLN A 583 7.11 -5.68 -25.52
C GLN A 583 6.41 -6.02 -26.83
N PRO A 584 6.57 -7.25 -27.37
CA PRO A 584 5.82 -7.70 -28.53
C PRO A 584 4.31 -7.65 -28.22
N GLN A 585 3.55 -7.09 -29.15
CA GLN A 585 2.09 -7.23 -29.11
C GLN A 585 1.74 -8.62 -29.69
N PRO A 586 0.77 -9.33 -29.13
CA PRO A 586 0.35 -10.62 -29.63
C PRO A 586 -0.24 -10.58 -31.04
#